data_5c4267bd381d756942e0237cce205339
#
_entry.id   5c4267bd381d756942e0237cce205339
#
_cell.length_a   1.000
_cell.length_b   1.000
_cell.length_c   1.000
_cell.angle_alpha   90.00
_cell.angle_beta   90.00
_cell.angle_gamma   90.00
#
_symmetry.space_group_name_H-M   'P 1'
#
loop_
_entity.id
_entity.type
_entity.pdbx_description
1 polymer ?
#
loop_
_entity_poly.entity_id
_entity_poly.type
_entity_poly.pdbx_seq_one_letter_code
_entity_poly.pdbx_strand_id
1 'polypeptide(L)'
;MSSIINYAKKVVIPSQKLQQKKKRIANKVCDLVSQNMKKYPIVGFEIGGSYAKGTWLPEKADIDIFVKFNKKTSEKDFRNFGTKIGFQSLKKFRPYTRYAEHPFVEAVVDGTKVNIVPCYNVKKGEWKSAADRSVHHTKFMSQKLSAPMKEEVRILKKFLLHIRAYGAEIAKEGFSGYTSEVLISHFGSFEKTIKKISEMKKGQVIGRSQKKFNSPIVIIDPIDSNRNLGAAISLDSLGKFVLASRSFLKKPSKKFFNKPVSKRVMKNTDKIIVVQFRFKNRSDDIIWGQIKRASNALKTQLELGGFTVSVSYTHLTLPTNREV
;
A
#
# COMPACT_ATOMS: atom_id res chain seq x y z
N MET A 1 -5.97 -6.13 -27.70
CA MET A 1 -6.16 -5.88 -26.25
C MET A 1 -6.55 -7.17 -25.53
N SER A 2 -7.56 -7.92 -25.96
CA SER A 2 -8.05 -9.13 -25.28
C SER A 2 -6.96 -10.18 -24.95
N SER A 3 -6.07 -10.53 -25.89
CA SER A 3 -4.98 -11.49 -25.65
C SER A 3 -3.99 -11.02 -24.56
N ILE A 4 -3.74 -9.73 -24.46
CA ILE A 4 -2.86 -9.15 -23.45
C ILE A 4 -3.54 -9.18 -22.07
N ILE A 5 -4.83 -8.88 -21.99
CA ILE A 5 -5.59 -8.98 -20.75
C ILE A 5 -5.66 -10.45 -20.26
N ASN A 6 -5.87 -11.40 -21.18
CA ASN A 6 -5.83 -12.83 -20.83
C ASN A 6 -4.45 -13.27 -20.31
N TYR A 7 -3.37 -12.74 -20.87
CA TYR A 7 -2.02 -12.94 -20.33
C TYR A 7 -1.91 -12.34 -18.92
N ALA A 8 -2.36 -11.09 -18.73
CA ALA A 8 -2.32 -10.43 -17.43
C ALA A 8 -3.08 -11.22 -16.36
N LYS A 9 -4.28 -11.73 -16.67
CA LYS A 9 -5.06 -12.60 -15.78
C LYS A 9 -4.24 -13.80 -15.31
N LYS A 10 -3.58 -14.52 -16.24
CA LYS A 10 -2.74 -15.70 -15.90
C LYS A 10 -1.59 -15.33 -14.93
N VAL A 11 -0.98 -14.16 -15.12
CA VAL A 11 0.17 -13.71 -14.28
C VAL A 11 -0.25 -13.30 -12.88
N VAL A 12 -1.48 -12.77 -12.71
CA VAL A 12 -1.93 -12.20 -11.43
C VAL A 12 -2.75 -13.16 -10.57
N ILE A 13 -3.16 -14.32 -11.11
CA ILE A 13 -3.90 -15.32 -10.34
C ILE A 13 -2.93 -16.15 -9.50
N PRO A 14 -3.11 -16.19 -8.16
CA PRO A 14 -2.29 -17.04 -7.31
C PRO A 14 -2.55 -18.53 -7.58
N SER A 15 -1.48 -19.33 -7.64
CA SER A 15 -1.63 -20.79 -7.79
C SER A 15 -2.37 -21.41 -6.59
N GLN A 16 -3.04 -22.54 -6.81
CA GLN A 16 -3.74 -23.26 -5.73
C GLN A 16 -2.79 -23.61 -4.57
N LYS A 17 -1.58 -24.07 -4.89
CA LYS A 17 -0.53 -24.35 -3.87
C LYS A 17 -0.24 -23.12 -3.00
N LEU A 18 -0.11 -21.93 -3.61
CA LEU A 18 0.14 -20.70 -2.89
C LEU A 18 -1.08 -20.29 -2.04
N GLN A 19 -2.29 -20.43 -2.56
CA GLN A 19 -3.52 -20.14 -1.82
C GLN A 19 -3.65 -21.05 -0.59
N GLN A 20 -3.42 -22.37 -0.74
CA GLN A 20 -3.43 -23.32 0.36
C GLN A 20 -2.35 -23.02 1.41
N LYS A 21 -1.13 -22.66 0.96
CA LYS A 21 -0.06 -22.25 1.86
C LYS A 21 -0.49 -21.02 2.69
N LYS A 22 -1.05 -19.99 2.05
CA LYS A 22 -1.50 -18.78 2.74
C LYS A 22 -2.63 -19.06 3.72
N LYS A 23 -3.58 -19.93 3.35
CA LYS A 23 -4.69 -20.36 4.22
C LYS A 23 -4.17 -21.05 5.48
N ARG A 24 -3.19 -21.99 5.35
CA ARG A 24 -2.58 -22.65 6.51
C ARG A 24 -1.88 -21.66 7.44
N ILE A 25 -1.14 -20.70 6.88
CA ILE A 25 -0.47 -19.66 7.68
C ILE A 25 -1.49 -18.78 8.39
N ALA A 26 -2.53 -18.34 7.69
CA ALA A 26 -3.58 -17.52 8.29
C ALA A 26 -4.25 -18.23 9.46
N ASN A 27 -4.66 -19.49 9.28
CA ASN A 27 -5.28 -20.28 10.35
C ASN A 27 -4.33 -20.43 11.55
N LYS A 28 -3.07 -20.85 11.30
CA LYS A 28 -2.05 -21.00 12.35
C LYS A 28 -1.89 -19.72 13.19
N VAL A 29 -1.85 -18.56 12.55
CA VAL A 29 -1.68 -17.29 13.29
C VAL A 29 -2.99 -16.87 13.97
N CYS A 30 -4.15 -17.12 13.39
CA CYS A 30 -5.43 -16.89 14.05
C CYS A 30 -5.55 -17.70 15.35
N ASP A 31 -5.12 -18.97 15.35
CA ASP A 31 -5.11 -19.81 16.53
C ASP A 31 -4.19 -19.24 17.63
N LEU A 32 -2.99 -18.77 17.24
CA LEU A 32 -2.06 -18.12 18.18
C LEU A 32 -2.62 -16.83 18.76
N VAL A 33 -3.30 -16.02 17.96
CA VAL A 33 -3.98 -14.79 18.44
C VAL A 33 -5.12 -15.15 19.39
N SER A 34 -5.95 -16.12 19.03
CA SER A 34 -7.07 -16.59 19.86
C SER A 34 -6.61 -17.06 21.25
N GLN A 35 -5.53 -17.81 21.33
CA GLN A 35 -4.94 -18.30 22.59
C GLN A 35 -4.46 -17.16 23.50
N ASN A 36 -3.94 -16.08 22.92
CA ASN A 36 -3.34 -14.97 23.68
C ASN A 36 -4.31 -13.83 23.99
N MET A 37 -5.41 -13.68 23.24
CA MET A 37 -6.29 -12.51 23.36
C MET A 37 -7.04 -12.41 24.71
N LYS A 38 -7.30 -13.53 25.38
CA LYS A 38 -8.09 -13.58 26.64
C LYS A 38 -7.49 -12.76 27.78
N LYS A 39 -6.20 -12.43 27.71
CA LYS A 39 -5.46 -11.65 28.72
C LYS A 39 -5.64 -10.14 28.60
N TYR A 40 -6.36 -9.66 27.60
CA TYR A 40 -6.46 -8.26 27.23
C TYR A 40 -7.91 -7.84 26.98
N PRO A 41 -8.25 -6.56 26.99
CA PRO A 41 -9.58 -6.05 26.70
C PRO A 41 -9.93 -6.15 25.20
N ILE A 42 -9.68 -7.32 24.61
CA ILE A 42 -9.89 -7.64 23.21
C ILE A 42 -11.26 -8.31 23.07
N VAL A 43 -12.10 -7.76 22.19
CA VAL A 43 -13.45 -8.26 21.93
C VAL A 43 -13.53 -9.21 20.73
N GLY A 44 -12.44 -9.35 19.99
CA GLY A 44 -12.35 -10.26 18.85
C GLY A 44 -11.21 -9.88 17.91
N PHE A 45 -11.06 -10.65 16.85
CA PHE A 45 -10.13 -10.35 15.76
C PHE A 45 -10.72 -10.79 14.43
N GLU A 46 -10.17 -10.28 13.34
CA GLU A 46 -10.53 -10.72 11.99
C GLU A 46 -9.37 -10.57 11.01
N ILE A 47 -9.37 -11.41 9.99
CA ILE A 47 -8.44 -11.29 8.87
C ILE A 47 -8.93 -10.17 7.97
N GLY A 48 -8.04 -9.25 7.60
CA GLY A 48 -8.34 -8.12 6.74
C GLY A 48 -7.40 -7.98 5.56
N GLY A 49 -7.26 -6.76 5.07
CA GLY A 49 -6.36 -6.41 3.99
C GLY A 49 -6.71 -7.07 2.65
N SER A 50 -5.72 -7.14 1.78
CA SER A 50 -5.90 -7.69 0.44
C SER A 50 -6.11 -9.20 0.44
N TYR A 51 -5.56 -9.92 1.43
CA TYR A 51 -5.72 -11.35 1.56
C TYR A 51 -7.19 -11.72 1.79
N ALA A 52 -7.83 -11.12 2.78
CA ALA A 52 -9.25 -11.38 3.08
C ALA A 52 -10.18 -11.04 1.91
N LYS A 53 -9.88 -9.96 1.17
CA LYS A 53 -10.67 -9.52 0.02
C LYS A 53 -10.42 -10.34 -1.25
N GLY A 54 -9.38 -11.17 -1.27
CA GLY A 54 -9.00 -11.95 -2.45
C GLY A 54 -8.42 -11.07 -3.58
N THR A 55 -7.85 -9.92 -3.27
CA THR A 55 -7.27 -8.96 -4.25
C THR A 55 -5.74 -8.89 -4.20
N TRP A 56 -5.09 -9.82 -3.51
CA TRP A 56 -3.65 -9.88 -3.35
C TRP A 56 -2.93 -10.40 -4.61
N LEU A 57 -1.68 -9.99 -4.78
CA LEU A 57 -0.80 -10.46 -5.85
C LEU A 57 0.09 -11.59 -5.35
N PRO A 58 0.44 -12.59 -6.22
CA PRO A 58 1.29 -13.72 -5.83
C PRO A 58 2.61 -13.31 -5.17
N GLU A 59 3.23 -12.26 -5.69
CA GLU A 59 4.52 -11.75 -5.21
C GLU A 59 4.42 -10.80 -4.00
N LYS A 60 3.21 -10.37 -3.62
CA LYS A 60 2.98 -9.39 -2.56
C LYS A 60 1.70 -9.72 -1.79
N ALA A 61 1.78 -10.75 -0.97
CA ALA A 61 0.64 -11.27 -0.22
C ALA A 61 0.95 -11.30 1.28
N ASP A 62 0.72 -10.18 1.93
CA ASP A 62 0.78 -10.08 3.39
C ASP A 62 -0.55 -10.56 3.98
N ILE A 63 -0.52 -11.06 5.21
CA ILE A 63 -1.71 -11.44 5.96
C ILE A 63 -1.87 -10.45 7.12
N ASP A 64 -2.96 -9.68 7.09
CA ASP A 64 -3.27 -8.69 8.10
C ASP A 64 -4.33 -9.24 9.05
N ILE A 65 -4.03 -9.30 10.34
CA ILE A 65 -4.97 -9.70 11.40
C ILE A 65 -5.24 -8.48 12.27
N PHE A 66 -6.48 -8.02 12.21
CA PHE A 66 -6.95 -6.88 13.00
C PHE A 66 -7.48 -7.38 14.33
N VAL A 67 -6.83 -6.97 15.42
CA VAL A 67 -7.21 -7.31 16.80
C VAL A 67 -8.05 -6.17 17.36
N LYS A 68 -9.32 -6.45 17.67
CA LYS A 68 -10.34 -5.46 18.04
C LYS A 68 -10.37 -5.25 19.54
N PHE A 69 -9.99 -4.07 19.98
CA PHE A 69 -10.06 -3.63 21.36
C PHE A 69 -11.43 -3.02 21.68
N ASN A 70 -11.85 -3.13 22.93
CA ASN A 70 -13.03 -2.41 23.41
C ASN A 70 -12.84 -0.90 23.18
N LYS A 71 -13.88 -0.20 22.70
CA LYS A 71 -13.82 1.24 22.43
C LYS A 71 -13.51 2.10 23.66
N LYS A 72 -13.72 1.56 24.88
CA LYS A 72 -13.40 2.22 26.16
C LYS A 72 -11.93 2.07 26.56
N THR A 73 -11.15 1.21 25.89
CA THR A 73 -9.71 1.03 26.17
C THR A 73 -8.98 2.36 25.98
N SER A 74 -8.17 2.76 26.98
CA SER A 74 -7.34 3.95 26.89
C SER A 74 -6.34 3.87 25.75
N GLU A 75 -5.91 5.01 25.19
CA GLU A 75 -4.91 5.03 24.12
C GLU A 75 -3.58 4.40 24.55
N LYS A 76 -3.17 4.65 25.81
CA LYS A 76 -1.97 4.06 26.41
C LYS A 76 -2.06 2.53 26.46
N ASP A 77 -3.18 2.00 26.96
CA ASP A 77 -3.39 0.55 27.05
C ASP A 77 -3.55 -0.08 25.67
N PHE A 78 -4.23 0.58 24.75
CA PHE A 78 -4.38 0.16 23.37
C PHE A 78 -3.01 -0.03 22.70
N ARG A 79 -2.11 0.95 22.81
CA ARG A 79 -0.74 0.87 22.27
C ARG A 79 0.07 -0.24 22.93
N ASN A 80 0.01 -0.32 24.27
CA ASN A 80 0.77 -1.30 25.04
C ASN A 80 0.28 -2.73 24.79
N PHE A 81 -1.02 -2.98 24.91
CA PHE A 81 -1.59 -4.30 24.72
C PHE A 81 -1.57 -4.74 23.25
N GLY A 82 -1.78 -3.80 22.31
CA GLY A 82 -1.67 -4.07 20.88
C GLY A 82 -0.30 -4.59 20.49
N THR A 83 0.75 -4.00 21.05
CA THR A 83 2.14 -4.48 20.85
C THR A 83 2.35 -5.81 21.55
N LYS A 84 1.95 -5.96 22.82
CA LYS A 84 2.12 -7.20 23.61
C LYS A 84 1.44 -8.40 22.97
N ILE A 85 0.17 -8.29 22.52
CA ILE A 85 -0.53 -9.41 21.87
C ILE A 85 0.20 -9.84 20.58
N GLY A 86 0.70 -8.88 19.79
CA GLY A 86 1.46 -9.15 18.58
C GLY A 86 2.74 -9.93 18.87
N PHE A 87 3.55 -9.46 19.84
CA PHE A 87 4.78 -10.15 20.22
C PHE A 87 4.52 -11.53 20.79
N GLN A 88 3.52 -11.70 21.63
CA GLN A 88 3.17 -13.01 22.23
C GLN A 88 2.70 -14.01 21.17
N SER A 89 1.81 -13.58 20.27
CA SER A 89 1.26 -14.46 19.25
C SER A 89 2.30 -14.85 18.20
N LEU A 90 3.24 -13.97 17.89
CA LEU A 90 4.28 -14.24 16.88
C LEU A 90 5.65 -14.59 17.49
N LYS A 91 5.76 -14.88 18.80
CA LYS A 91 7.01 -15.10 19.54
C LYS A 91 8.00 -16.02 18.82
N LYS A 92 7.52 -17.11 18.23
CA LYS A 92 8.34 -18.11 17.52
C LYS A 92 8.91 -17.64 16.19
N PHE A 93 8.49 -16.46 15.66
CA PHE A 93 8.81 -15.98 14.32
C PHE A 93 9.65 -14.69 14.32
N ARG A 94 10.36 -14.39 15.41
CA ARG A 94 11.19 -13.19 15.57
C ARG A 94 10.42 -11.90 15.19
N PRO A 95 9.32 -11.59 15.90
CA PRO A 95 8.50 -10.43 15.59
C PRO A 95 9.22 -9.13 15.86
N TYR A 96 8.84 -8.09 15.13
CA TYR A 96 9.35 -6.73 15.34
C TYR A 96 8.22 -5.71 15.18
N THR A 97 8.40 -4.54 15.78
CA THR A 97 7.43 -3.45 15.71
C THR A 97 7.60 -2.68 14.40
N ARG A 98 6.50 -2.47 13.70
CA ARG A 98 6.40 -1.47 12.63
C ARG A 98 5.75 -0.21 13.18
N TYR A 99 6.36 0.92 12.88
CA TYR A 99 5.86 2.22 13.31
C TYR A 99 4.97 2.80 12.24
N ALA A 100 3.72 3.07 12.60
CA ALA A 100 2.72 3.79 11.87
C ALA A 100 2.09 4.80 12.85
N GLU A 101 0.92 5.36 12.54
CA GLU A 101 0.16 6.17 13.48
C GLU A 101 -0.05 5.44 14.83
N HIS A 102 -0.38 4.13 14.74
CA HIS A 102 -0.33 3.21 15.87
C HIS A 102 0.61 2.05 15.53
N PRO A 103 1.54 1.70 16.45
CA PRO A 103 2.47 0.61 16.21
C PRO A 103 1.73 -0.72 16.08
N PHE A 104 2.19 -1.54 15.13
CA PHE A 104 1.73 -2.91 14.96
C PHE A 104 2.93 -3.88 14.90
N VAL A 105 2.66 -5.17 15.00
CA VAL A 105 3.71 -6.18 15.04
C VAL A 105 3.70 -6.99 13.75
N GLU A 106 4.86 -7.07 13.12
CA GLU A 106 5.11 -7.84 11.89
C GLU A 106 6.07 -8.99 12.20
N ALA A 107 5.83 -10.14 11.56
CA ALA A 107 6.80 -11.23 11.48
C ALA A 107 6.72 -11.93 10.13
N VAL A 108 7.75 -12.71 9.80
CA VAL A 108 7.74 -13.58 8.62
C VAL A 108 7.44 -15.01 9.06
N VAL A 109 6.26 -15.51 8.69
CA VAL A 109 5.81 -16.87 8.98
C VAL A 109 5.84 -17.68 7.70
N ASP A 110 6.72 -18.69 7.64
CA ASP A 110 6.88 -19.57 6.47
C ASP A 110 7.05 -18.78 5.14
N GLY A 111 7.86 -17.70 5.17
CA GLY A 111 8.09 -16.82 4.01
C GLY A 111 6.94 -15.87 3.67
N THR A 112 5.97 -15.72 4.57
CA THR A 112 4.84 -14.77 4.43
C THR A 112 4.91 -13.71 5.51
N LYS A 113 4.82 -12.46 5.14
CA LYS A 113 4.64 -11.38 6.11
C LYS A 113 3.27 -11.48 6.74
N VAL A 114 3.24 -11.43 8.06
CA VAL A 114 2.03 -11.43 8.87
C VAL A 114 2.05 -10.22 9.77
N ASN A 115 0.98 -9.44 9.76
CA ASN A 115 0.81 -8.25 10.55
C ASN A 115 -0.29 -8.47 11.59
N ILE A 116 0.00 -8.22 12.85
CA ILE A 116 -1.01 -8.13 13.91
C ILE A 116 -1.21 -6.66 14.21
N VAL A 117 -2.37 -6.16 13.79
CA VAL A 117 -2.70 -4.74 13.78
C VAL A 117 -3.79 -4.46 14.80
N PRO A 118 -3.52 -3.69 15.86
CA PRO A 118 -4.56 -3.29 16.80
C PRO A 118 -5.52 -2.30 16.14
N CYS A 119 -6.82 -2.45 16.42
CA CYS A 119 -7.86 -1.51 16.04
C CYS A 119 -8.93 -1.46 17.14
N TYR A 120 -9.73 -0.41 17.17
CA TYR A 120 -10.88 -0.33 18.07
C TYR A 120 -12.12 -0.98 17.42
N ASN A 121 -12.94 -1.63 18.24
CA ASN A 121 -14.24 -2.11 17.81
C ASN A 121 -15.25 -0.95 17.83
N VAL A 122 -15.32 -0.22 16.74
CA VAL A 122 -16.16 0.99 16.58
C VAL A 122 -17.11 0.87 15.41
N LYS A 123 -18.22 1.63 15.46
CA LYS A 123 -19.14 1.76 14.32
C LYS A 123 -18.50 2.59 13.21
N LYS A 124 -19.04 2.46 11.99
CA LYS A 124 -18.65 3.31 10.85
C LYS A 124 -18.84 4.79 11.22
N GLY A 125 -17.79 5.59 11.03
CA GLY A 125 -17.77 7.02 11.37
C GLY A 125 -17.18 7.34 12.75
N GLU A 126 -17.11 6.39 13.67
CA GLU A 126 -16.59 6.59 15.05
C GLU A 126 -15.08 6.25 15.15
N TRP A 127 -14.30 6.65 14.15
CA TRP A 127 -12.88 6.28 14.07
C TRP A 127 -12.06 6.82 15.24
N LYS A 128 -11.31 5.98 15.94
CA LYS A 128 -10.35 6.32 16.99
C LYS A 128 -8.92 6.09 16.56
N SER A 129 -8.70 5.21 15.57
CA SER A 129 -7.39 4.96 14.95
C SER A 129 -7.52 4.81 13.44
N ALA A 130 -6.42 4.99 12.70
CA ALA A 130 -6.38 4.78 11.26
C ALA A 130 -6.72 3.34 10.87
N ALA A 131 -6.36 2.37 11.72
CA ALA A 131 -6.60 0.95 11.49
C ALA A 131 -8.09 0.56 11.57
N ASP A 132 -8.91 1.33 12.29
CA ASP A 132 -10.35 1.06 12.44
C ASP A 132 -11.06 1.03 11.07
N ARG A 133 -10.69 1.94 10.17
CA ARG A 133 -11.24 1.98 8.82
C ARG A 133 -10.93 0.71 8.03
N SER A 134 -9.78 0.09 8.27
CA SER A 134 -9.32 -1.07 7.47
C SER A 134 -10.23 -2.29 7.61
N VAL A 135 -10.83 -2.47 8.78
CA VAL A 135 -11.85 -3.48 9.05
C VAL A 135 -13.09 -3.22 8.19
N HIS A 136 -13.58 -1.99 8.20
CA HIS A 136 -14.75 -1.57 7.42
C HIS A 136 -14.46 -1.58 5.91
N HIS A 137 -13.25 -1.20 5.47
CA HIS A 137 -12.79 -1.34 4.08
C HIS A 137 -12.85 -2.80 3.62
N THR A 138 -12.38 -3.73 4.47
CA THR A 138 -12.38 -5.15 4.14
C THR A 138 -13.80 -5.64 3.93
N LYS A 139 -14.71 -5.35 4.86
CA LYS A 139 -16.12 -5.74 4.77
C LYS A 139 -16.79 -5.15 3.52
N PHE A 140 -16.64 -3.82 3.31
CA PHE A 140 -17.24 -3.12 2.18
C PHE A 140 -16.76 -3.70 0.83
N MET A 141 -15.45 -3.84 0.64
CA MET A 141 -14.90 -4.33 -0.64
C MET A 141 -15.18 -5.82 -0.86
N SER A 142 -15.24 -6.64 0.19
CA SER A 142 -15.61 -8.05 0.06
C SER A 142 -17.04 -8.24 -0.47
N GLN A 143 -17.96 -7.33 -0.12
CA GLN A 143 -19.33 -7.32 -0.61
C GLN A 143 -19.45 -6.67 -2.00
N LYS A 144 -18.67 -5.61 -2.27
CA LYS A 144 -18.77 -4.81 -3.48
C LYS A 144 -18.09 -5.44 -4.70
N LEU A 145 -16.97 -6.16 -4.50
CA LEU A 145 -16.19 -6.72 -5.57
C LEU A 145 -16.64 -8.15 -5.91
N SER A 146 -17.21 -8.33 -7.07
CA SER A 146 -17.47 -9.67 -7.63
C SER A 146 -16.17 -10.42 -7.94
N ALA A 147 -16.23 -11.74 -8.15
CA ALA A 147 -15.05 -12.54 -8.49
C ALA A 147 -14.30 -12.01 -9.72
N PRO A 148 -14.94 -11.66 -10.84
CA PRO A 148 -14.27 -11.01 -11.98
C PRO A 148 -13.61 -9.68 -11.60
N MET A 149 -14.28 -8.83 -10.80
CA MET A 149 -13.71 -7.54 -10.38
C MET A 149 -12.47 -7.70 -9.53
N LYS A 150 -12.35 -8.76 -8.71
CA LYS A 150 -11.14 -9.06 -7.94
C LYS A 150 -9.94 -9.37 -8.85
N GLU A 151 -10.17 -10.00 -10.00
CA GLU A 151 -9.14 -10.21 -11.03
C GLU A 151 -8.72 -8.89 -11.66
N GLU A 152 -9.67 -8.03 -12.02
CA GLU A 152 -9.41 -6.70 -12.57
C GLU A 152 -8.60 -5.82 -11.61
N VAL A 153 -8.87 -5.90 -10.30
CA VAL A 153 -8.07 -5.24 -9.26
C VAL A 153 -6.63 -5.75 -9.27
N ARG A 154 -6.41 -7.05 -9.37
CA ARG A 154 -5.05 -7.62 -9.41
C ARG A 154 -4.31 -7.17 -10.67
N ILE A 155 -4.98 -7.10 -11.83
CA ILE A 155 -4.41 -6.59 -13.08
C ILE A 155 -3.98 -5.14 -12.89
N LEU A 156 -4.84 -4.29 -12.33
CA LEU A 156 -4.51 -2.89 -12.06
C LEU A 156 -3.32 -2.76 -11.10
N LYS A 157 -3.30 -3.51 -10.01
CA LYS A 157 -2.16 -3.52 -9.06
C LYS A 157 -0.86 -3.94 -9.74
N LYS A 158 -0.91 -4.95 -10.63
CA LYS A 158 0.26 -5.42 -11.39
C LYS A 158 0.77 -4.36 -12.35
N PHE A 159 -0.14 -3.69 -13.05
CA PHE A 159 0.19 -2.55 -13.93
C PHE A 159 0.86 -1.42 -13.15
N LEU A 160 0.28 -1.01 -12.03
CA LEU A 160 0.83 0.03 -11.16
C LEU A 160 2.21 -0.34 -10.60
N LEU A 161 2.42 -1.62 -10.26
CA LEU A 161 3.75 -2.13 -9.84
C LEU A 161 4.79 -1.97 -10.96
N HIS A 162 4.44 -2.32 -12.20
CA HIS A 162 5.34 -2.22 -13.35
C HIS A 162 5.78 -0.77 -13.58
N ILE A 163 4.85 0.17 -13.52
CA ILE A 163 5.14 1.60 -13.73
C ILE A 163 5.70 2.30 -12.48
N ARG A 164 5.96 1.56 -11.39
CA ARG A 164 6.48 2.06 -10.10
C ARG A 164 5.59 3.13 -9.45
N ALA A 165 4.28 3.01 -9.62
CA ALA A 165 3.27 3.89 -9.01
C ALA A 165 2.40 3.17 -7.96
N TYR A 166 2.76 1.94 -7.54
CA TYR A 166 2.04 1.17 -6.54
C TYR A 166 2.66 1.30 -5.14
N GLY A 167 1.84 1.67 -4.16
CA GLY A 167 2.20 1.83 -2.75
C GLY A 167 1.95 3.25 -2.27
N ALA A 168 1.36 3.41 -1.09
CA ALA A 168 1.06 4.73 -0.48
C ALA A 168 2.10 5.16 0.56
N GLU A 169 3.11 4.32 0.80
CA GLU A 169 4.23 4.65 1.66
C GLU A 169 4.98 5.90 1.14
N ILE A 170 5.56 6.69 2.04
CA ILE A 170 6.27 7.96 1.71
C ILE A 170 7.36 7.73 0.65
N ALA A 171 8.01 6.57 0.68
CA ALA A 171 9.00 6.20 -0.33
C ALA A 171 8.44 6.15 -1.77
N LYS A 172 7.15 5.82 -1.93
CA LYS A 172 6.50 5.60 -3.24
C LYS A 172 5.56 6.73 -3.65
N GLU A 173 4.78 7.25 -2.70
CA GLU A 173 3.74 8.26 -2.94
C GLU A 173 2.85 7.91 -4.12
N GLY A 174 2.43 6.63 -4.16
CA GLY A 174 1.66 6.05 -5.25
C GLY A 174 0.28 5.58 -4.81
N PHE A 175 -0.32 4.77 -5.65
CA PHE A 175 -1.66 4.23 -5.44
C PHE A 175 -1.62 3.02 -4.50
N SER A 176 -2.35 3.10 -3.38
CA SER A 176 -2.48 1.99 -2.44
C SER A 176 -3.26 0.82 -3.04
N GLY A 177 -3.16 -0.35 -2.41
CA GLY A 177 -3.99 -1.50 -2.77
C GLY A 177 -5.48 -1.21 -2.65
N TYR A 178 -5.88 -0.47 -1.60
CA TYR A 178 -7.28 -0.07 -1.41
C TYR A 178 -7.73 0.96 -2.45
N THR A 179 -6.89 1.93 -2.80
CA THR A 179 -7.16 2.87 -3.89
C THR A 179 -7.41 2.14 -5.22
N SER A 180 -6.63 1.09 -5.51
CA SER A 180 -6.84 0.26 -6.71
C SER A 180 -8.19 -0.45 -6.70
N GLU A 181 -8.63 -0.93 -5.54
CA GLU A 181 -9.94 -1.55 -5.34
C GLU A 181 -11.08 -0.56 -5.55
N VAL A 182 -10.94 0.66 -5.02
CA VAL A 182 -11.92 1.75 -5.20
C VAL A 182 -12.04 2.15 -6.67
N LEU A 183 -10.92 2.27 -7.38
CA LEU A 183 -10.93 2.61 -8.81
C LEU A 183 -11.66 1.55 -9.65
N ILE A 184 -11.38 0.26 -9.43
CA ILE A 184 -12.10 -0.82 -10.14
C ILE A 184 -13.56 -0.87 -9.74
N SER A 185 -13.86 -0.70 -8.45
CA SER A 185 -15.26 -0.65 -7.97
C SER A 185 -16.05 0.51 -8.62
N HIS A 186 -15.37 1.63 -8.90
CA HIS A 186 -15.99 2.83 -9.49
C HIS A 186 -16.15 2.72 -11.00
N PHE A 187 -15.13 2.26 -11.72
CA PHE A 187 -15.11 2.20 -13.19
C PHE A 187 -15.54 0.83 -13.76
N GLY A 188 -15.56 -0.21 -12.94
CA GLY A 188 -16.06 -1.55 -13.28
C GLY A 188 -14.98 -2.52 -13.80
N SER A 189 -13.95 -2.06 -14.54
CA SER A 189 -12.89 -2.92 -15.08
C SER A 189 -11.55 -2.21 -15.21
N PHE A 190 -10.47 -2.97 -15.40
CA PHE A 190 -9.14 -2.43 -15.70
C PHE A 190 -9.16 -1.56 -16.98
N GLU A 191 -9.76 -2.03 -18.06
CA GLU A 191 -9.79 -1.30 -19.33
C GLU A 191 -10.52 0.04 -19.20
N LYS A 192 -11.69 0.05 -18.54
CA LYS A 192 -12.43 1.29 -18.28
C LYS A 192 -11.63 2.24 -17.37
N THR A 193 -10.96 1.69 -16.36
CA THR A 193 -10.08 2.47 -15.47
C THR A 193 -8.94 3.12 -16.25
N ILE A 194 -8.20 2.34 -17.05
CA ILE A 194 -7.09 2.84 -17.88
C ILE A 194 -7.55 3.93 -18.85
N LYS A 195 -8.72 3.74 -19.48
CA LYS A 195 -9.31 4.76 -20.38
C LYS A 195 -9.58 6.06 -19.63
N LYS A 196 -10.24 6.00 -18.47
CA LYS A 196 -10.54 7.20 -17.67
C LYS A 196 -9.29 7.88 -17.13
N ILE A 197 -8.32 7.10 -16.66
CA ILE A 197 -7.03 7.66 -16.19
C ILE A 197 -6.23 8.30 -17.33
N SER A 198 -6.28 7.78 -18.55
CA SER A 198 -5.56 8.36 -19.68
C SER A 198 -6.01 9.78 -20.06
N GLU A 199 -7.23 10.12 -19.71
CA GLU A 199 -7.88 11.42 -19.93
C GLU A 199 -7.77 12.36 -18.71
N MET A 200 -7.19 11.88 -17.60
CA MET A 200 -7.24 12.56 -16.31
C MET A 200 -6.36 13.81 -16.26
N LYS A 201 -6.89 14.84 -15.60
CA LYS A 201 -6.20 16.11 -15.33
C LYS A 201 -5.90 16.25 -13.84
N LYS A 202 -4.93 17.10 -13.49
CA LYS A 202 -4.60 17.44 -12.10
C LYS A 202 -5.85 18.00 -11.38
N GLY A 203 -6.06 17.57 -10.14
CA GLY A 203 -7.16 18.03 -9.29
C GLY A 203 -8.52 17.35 -9.57
N GLN A 204 -8.58 16.42 -10.51
CA GLN A 204 -9.84 15.74 -10.84
C GLN A 204 -10.32 14.84 -9.69
N VAL A 205 -11.65 14.82 -9.51
CA VAL A 205 -12.31 14.15 -8.39
C VAL A 205 -13.00 12.87 -8.87
N ILE A 206 -12.77 11.77 -8.15
CA ILE A 206 -13.46 10.49 -8.30
C ILE A 206 -14.27 10.23 -7.02
N GLY A 207 -15.58 10.07 -7.15
CA GLY A 207 -16.51 9.95 -6.02
C GLY A 207 -17.18 11.27 -5.67
N ARG A 208 -17.85 11.31 -4.51
CA ARG A 208 -18.61 12.48 -4.04
C ARG A 208 -18.20 12.84 -2.62
N SER A 209 -17.92 14.12 -2.37
CA SER A 209 -17.67 14.69 -1.05
C SER A 209 -18.14 16.15 -1.05
N GLN A 210 -18.58 16.63 0.12
CA GLN A 210 -18.82 18.05 0.34
C GLN A 210 -17.51 18.80 0.66
N LYS A 211 -16.50 18.07 1.13
CA LYS A 211 -15.18 18.63 1.46
C LYS A 211 -14.35 18.83 0.20
N LYS A 212 -13.71 20.00 0.08
CA LYS A 212 -12.71 20.29 -0.95
C LYS A 212 -11.35 19.77 -0.52
N PHE A 213 -10.60 19.19 -1.46
CA PHE A 213 -9.25 18.68 -1.24
C PHE A 213 -8.28 19.29 -2.26
N ASN A 214 -7.11 19.70 -1.78
CA ASN A 214 -6.02 20.16 -2.65
C ASN A 214 -5.01 19.00 -2.81
N SER A 215 -5.17 18.20 -3.86
CA SER A 215 -4.32 17.04 -4.15
C SER A 215 -4.22 16.86 -5.67
N PRO A 216 -3.13 16.22 -6.17
CA PRO A 216 -2.99 15.94 -7.61
C PRO A 216 -4.17 15.15 -8.20
N ILE A 217 -4.75 14.26 -7.40
CA ILE A 217 -5.98 13.52 -7.69
C ILE A 217 -6.78 13.38 -6.40
N VAL A 218 -8.09 13.50 -6.49
CA VAL A 218 -9.00 13.29 -5.36
C VAL A 218 -9.79 12.01 -5.59
N ILE A 219 -9.62 11.04 -4.70
CA ILE A 219 -10.34 9.76 -4.74
C ILE A 219 -11.05 9.61 -3.39
N ILE A 220 -12.35 9.79 -3.40
CA ILE A 220 -13.14 9.78 -2.17
C ILE A 220 -13.29 8.36 -1.65
N ASP A 221 -13.05 8.18 -0.36
CA ASP A 221 -13.25 6.90 0.31
C ASP A 221 -14.76 6.58 0.39
N PRO A 222 -15.22 5.45 -0.18
CA PRO A 222 -16.64 5.11 -0.19
C PRO A 222 -17.24 4.84 1.19
N ILE A 223 -16.41 4.64 2.21
CA ILE A 223 -16.90 4.48 3.59
C ILE A 223 -16.70 5.72 4.46
N ASP A 224 -15.93 6.70 4.01
CA ASP A 224 -15.64 7.94 4.74
C ASP A 224 -15.51 9.10 3.74
N SER A 225 -16.64 9.77 3.44
CA SER A 225 -16.69 10.85 2.44
C SER A 225 -15.80 12.06 2.77
N ASN A 226 -15.31 12.16 4.01
CA ASN A 226 -14.38 13.20 4.45
C ASN A 226 -12.92 12.82 4.23
N ARG A 227 -12.63 11.66 3.61
CA ARG A 227 -11.29 11.15 3.37
C ARG A 227 -10.96 11.09 1.88
N ASN A 228 -9.83 11.68 1.52
CA ASN A 228 -9.24 11.54 0.18
C ASN A 228 -8.17 10.44 0.19
N LEU A 229 -8.39 9.34 -0.53
CA LEU A 229 -7.43 8.26 -0.74
C LEU A 229 -6.28 8.67 -1.67
N GLY A 230 -6.47 9.75 -2.45
CA GLY A 230 -5.45 10.33 -3.32
C GLY A 230 -4.44 11.24 -2.60
N ALA A 231 -4.62 11.51 -1.30
CA ALA A 231 -3.77 12.44 -0.55
C ALA A 231 -2.29 12.02 -0.50
N ALA A 232 -2.00 10.72 -0.55
CA ALA A 232 -0.64 10.20 -0.57
C ALA A 232 -0.04 10.08 -1.99
N ILE A 233 -0.80 10.43 -3.04
CA ILE A 233 -0.38 10.25 -4.43
C ILE A 233 0.32 11.52 -4.90
N SER A 234 1.60 11.40 -5.28
CA SER A 234 2.36 12.51 -5.86
C SER A 234 1.93 12.80 -7.30
N LEU A 235 2.24 14.02 -7.76
CA LEU A 235 2.01 14.41 -9.16
C LEU A 235 2.82 13.52 -10.13
N ASP A 236 4.03 13.11 -9.74
CA ASP A 236 4.86 12.16 -10.50
C ASP A 236 4.19 10.79 -10.65
N SER A 237 3.66 10.23 -9.56
CA SER A 237 2.94 8.95 -9.62
C SER A 237 1.66 9.02 -10.44
N LEU A 238 0.92 10.12 -10.37
CA LEU A 238 -0.25 10.36 -11.23
C LEU A 238 0.18 10.48 -12.70
N GLY A 239 1.21 11.28 -12.98
CA GLY A 239 1.77 11.45 -14.34
C GLY A 239 2.23 10.14 -14.95
N LYS A 240 2.95 9.30 -14.19
CA LYS A 240 3.33 7.94 -14.61
C LYS A 240 2.12 7.10 -14.98
N PHE A 241 1.06 7.15 -14.18
CA PHE A 241 -0.15 6.36 -14.46
C PHE A 241 -0.87 6.86 -15.70
N VAL A 242 -1.04 8.17 -15.88
CA VAL A 242 -1.65 8.77 -17.08
C VAL A 242 -0.87 8.40 -18.35
N LEU A 243 0.44 8.63 -18.35
CA LEU A 243 1.30 8.37 -19.52
C LEU A 243 1.37 6.88 -19.87
N ALA A 244 1.47 6.02 -18.85
CA ALA A 244 1.46 4.58 -19.07
C ALA A 244 0.10 4.08 -19.59
N SER A 245 -0.99 4.66 -19.11
CA SER A 245 -2.35 4.36 -19.59
C SER A 245 -2.50 4.72 -21.07
N ARG A 246 -2.07 5.92 -21.48
CA ARG A 246 -2.04 6.34 -22.88
C ARG A 246 -1.18 5.42 -23.75
N SER A 247 0.02 5.09 -23.27
CA SER A 247 0.94 4.19 -23.98
C SER A 247 0.35 2.78 -24.12
N PHE A 248 -0.30 2.26 -23.07
CA PHE A 248 -0.96 0.95 -23.10
C PHE A 248 -2.13 0.93 -24.08
N LEU A 249 -2.98 1.96 -24.09
CA LEU A 249 -4.10 2.08 -25.04
C LEU A 249 -3.63 2.17 -26.48
N LYS A 250 -2.57 2.92 -26.74
CA LYS A 250 -1.96 3.03 -28.08
C LYS A 250 -1.33 1.73 -28.57
N LYS A 251 -0.60 1.03 -27.70
CA LYS A 251 0.11 -0.23 -28.03
C LYS A 251 0.08 -1.19 -26.84
N PRO A 252 -1.00 -1.97 -26.67
CA PRO A 252 -1.08 -2.97 -25.61
C PRO A 252 0.08 -3.97 -25.67
N SER A 253 0.74 -4.23 -24.52
CA SER A 253 1.91 -5.10 -24.48
C SER A 253 2.00 -5.85 -23.14
N LYS A 254 2.44 -7.11 -23.20
CA LYS A 254 2.73 -7.95 -22.03
C LYS A 254 3.75 -7.33 -21.07
N LYS A 255 4.64 -6.45 -21.58
CA LYS A 255 5.68 -5.79 -20.77
C LYS A 255 5.11 -5.00 -19.58
N PHE A 256 3.89 -4.45 -19.67
CA PHE A 256 3.25 -3.71 -18.59
C PHE A 256 2.86 -4.58 -17.39
N PHE A 257 2.93 -5.91 -17.52
CA PHE A 257 2.60 -6.87 -16.46
C PHE A 257 3.80 -7.69 -15.99
N ASN A 258 4.97 -7.49 -16.61
CA ASN A 258 6.23 -8.12 -16.21
C ASN A 258 6.91 -7.30 -15.10
N LYS A 259 7.94 -7.86 -14.47
CA LYS A 259 8.79 -7.07 -13.56
C LYS A 259 9.42 -5.91 -14.34
N PRO A 260 9.47 -4.70 -13.75
CA PRO A 260 10.16 -3.59 -14.40
C PRO A 260 11.63 -3.97 -14.63
N VAL A 261 12.08 -3.87 -15.87
CA VAL A 261 13.49 -4.05 -16.18
C VAL A 261 14.22 -2.80 -15.68
N SER A 262 15.21 -2.99 -14.83
CA SER A 262 16.12 -1.91 -14.48
C SER A 262 16.86 -1.51 -15.74
N LYS A 263 16.51 -0.39 -16.36
CA LYS A 263 17.30 0.14 -17.45
C LYS A 263 18.64 0.61 -16.89
N ARG A 264 19.69 0.02 -17.37
CA ARG A 264 21.05 0.46 -17.15
C ARG A 264 21.24 1.87 -17.73
N VAL A 265 21.76 2.72 -16.87
CA VAL A 265 22.73 3.79 -17.12
C VAL A 265 22.52 4.62 -18.38
N MET A 266 22.15 5.85 -18.14
CA MET A 266 22.38 6.96 -19.07
C MET A 266 23.87 7.04 -19.38
N LYS A 267 24.24 7.08 -20.66
CA LYS A 267 25.54 7.58 -21.08
C LYS A 267 25.51 9.08 -20.77
N ASN A 268 26.39 9.51 -19.89
CA ASN A 268 26.28 10.79 -19.24
C ASN A 268 27.07 11.87 -19.95
N THR A 269 26.41 12.94 -20.26
CA THR A 269 27.01 14.26 -20.50
C THR A 269 26.70 15.25 -19.39
N ASP A 270 25.76 14.91 -18.48
CA ASP A 270 25.27 15.83 -17.44
C ASP A 270 26.07 15.70 -16.14
N LYS A 271 26.22 16.81 -15.40
CA LYS A 271 26.84 16.81 -14.08
C LYS A 271 25.94 16.09 -13.09
N ILE A 272 26.50 15.13 -12.35
CA ILE A 272 25.83 14.40 -11.29
C ILE A 272 26.37 14.90 -9.94
N ILE A 273 25.48 15.37 -9.08
CA ILE A 273 25.79 15.69 -7.69
C ILE A 273 25.24 14.54 -6.83
N VAL A 274 26.13 13.89 -6.08
CA VAL A 274 25.76 12.84 -5.13
C VAL A 274 25.92 13.39 -3.72
N VAL A 275 24.82 13.39 -2.96
CA VAL A 275 24.83 13.78 -1.55
C VAL A 275 24.51 12.54 -0.72
N GLN A 276 25.47 12.16 0.14
CA GLN A 276 25.33 10.99 1.02
C GLN A 276 25.03 11.45 2.44
N PHE A 277 23.96 10.93 3.03
CA PHE A 277 23.59 11.18 4.41
C PHE A 277 23.78 9.93 5.27
N ARG A 278 24.36 10.11 6.46
CA ARG A 278 24.29 9.13 7.53
C ARG A 278 23.09 9.42 8.41
N PHE A 279 22.35 8.40 8.80
CA PHE A 279 21.16 8.57 9.62
C PHE A 279 21.17 7.62 10.83
N LYS A 280 20.53 8.03 11.92
CA LYS A 280 20.25 7.17 13.07
C LYS A 280 19.13 6.21 12.74
N ASN A 281 19.11 5.03 13.38
CA ASN A 281 18.05 4.05 13.19
C ASN A 281 16.69 4.68 13.57
N ARG A 282 15.83 4.84 12.58
CA ARG A 282 14.45 5.37 12.67
C ARG A 282 13.56 4.53 11.78
N SER A 283 12.23 4.72 11.89
CA SER A 283 11.31 4.08 10.96
C SER A 283 11.56 4.56 9.51
N ASP A 284 11.32 3.67 8.57
CA ASP A 284 11.53 3.95 7.13
C ASP A 284 10.80 5.22 6.69
N ASP A 285 9.58 5.46 7.18
CA ASP A 285 8.79 6.64 6.81
C ASP A 285 9.43 7.95 7.30
N ILE A 286 10.04 7.96 8.50
CA ILE A 286 10.78 9.12 9.00
C ILE A 286 12.02 9.38 8.14
N ILE A 287 12.79 8.33 7.85
CA ILE A 287 14.01 8.45 7.04
C ILE A 287 13.66 8.94 5.63
N TRP A 288 12.67 8.32 4.98
CA TRP A 288 12.23 8.74 3.64
C TRP A 288 11.66 10.15 3.63
N GLY A 289 10.90 10.54 4.66
CA GLY A 289 10.38 11.90 4.79
C GLY A 289 11.49 12.94 4.88
N GLN A 290 12.54 12.67 5.67
CA GLN A 290 13.70 13.55 5.80
C GLN A 290 14.51 13.62 4.50
N ILE A 291 14.81 12.48 3.86
CA ILE A 291 15.57 12.45 2.60
C ILE A 291 14.83 13.22 1.51
N LYS A 292 13.52 13.00 1.33
CA LYS A 292 12.74 13.72 0.34
C LYS A 292 12.68 15.23 0.60
N ARG A 293 12.53 15.64 1.86
CA ARG A 293 12.56 17.04 2.23
C ARG A 293 13.92 17.68 1.90
N ALA A 294 15.01 17.01 2.25
CA ALA A 294 16.37 17.49 1.95
C ALA A 294 16.60 17.56 0.43
N SER A 295 16.20 16.54 -0.33
CA SER A 295 16.30 16.52 -1.78
C SER A 295 15.52 17.66 -2.44
N ASN A 296 14.28 17.91 -1.98
CA ASN A 296 13.47 19.01 -2.51
C ASN A 296 14.05 20.38 -2.16
N ALA A 297 14.57 20.56 -0.94
CA ALA A 297 15.23 21.80 -0.54
C ALA A 297 16.49 22.08 -1.38
N LEU A 298 17.34 21.06 -1.58
CA LEU A 298 18.52 21.16 -2.45
C LEU A 298 18.14 21.50 -3.90
N LYS A 299 17.11 20.83 -4.44
CA LYS A 299 16.60 21.16 -5.76
C LYS A 299 16.19 22.62 -5.87
N THR A 300 15.38 23.09 -4.93
CA THR A 300 14.91 24.50 -4.90
C THR A 300 16.07 25.47 -4.81
N GLN A 301 17.06 25.22 -3.94
CA GLN A 301 18.23 26.10 -3.80
C GLN A 301 19.08 26.14 -5.07
N LEU A 302 19.28 24.99 -5.73
CA LEU A 302 19.98 24.93 -7.01
C LEU A 302 19.23 25.70 -8.09
N GLU A 303 17.92 25.56 -8.18
CA GLU A 303 17.07 26.27 -9.14
C GLU A 303 17.09 27.80 -8.89
N LEU A 304 17.05 28.22 -7.63
CA LEU A 304 17.22 29.64 -7.25
C LEU A 304 18.62 30.17 -7.60
N GLY A 305 19.64 29.32 -7.55
CA GLY A 305 21.00 29.64 -8.00
C GLY A 305 21.21 29.62 -9.52
N GLY A 306 20.14 29.49 -10.31
CA GLY A 306 20.18 29.50 -11.77
C GLY A 306 20.50 28.16 -12.44
N PHE A 307 20.56 27.07 -11.68
CA PHE A 307 20.75 25.72 -12.23
C PHE A 307 19.42 25.08 -12.63
N THR A 308 19.43 24.29 -13.68
CA THR A 308 18.28 23.45 -14.04
C THR A 308 18.46 22.04 -13.47
N VAL A 309 17.58 21.61 -12.56
CA VAL A 309 17.61 20.25 -12.02
C VAL A 309 16.67 19.37 -12.81
N SER A 310 17.20 18.67 -13.80
CA SER A 310 16.44 17.79 -14.71
C SER A 310 15.86 16.57 -13.98
N VAL A 311 16.62 15.96 -13.07
CA VAL A 311 16.22 14.77 -12.30
C VAL A 311 16.76 14.83 -10.88
N SER A 312 15.91 14.52 -9.91
CA SER A 312 16.31 14.27 -8.54
C SER A 312 15.95 12.81 -8.17
N TYR A 313 16.95 12.06 -7.69
CA TYR A 313 16.80 10.67 -7.31
C TYR A 313 17.15 10.49 -5.83
N THR A 314 16.28 9.83 -5.09
CA THR A 314 16.57 9.45 -3.70
C THR A 314 16.69 7.93 -3.61
N HIS A 315 17.74 7.46 -2.94
CA HIS A 315 17.99 6.04 -2.72
C HIS A 315 18.37 5.80 -1.26
N LEU A 316 17.80 4.76 -0.67
CA LEU A 316 18.14 4.31 0.68
C LEU A 316 18.87 2.98 0.56
N THR A 317 20.15 2.96 0.91
CA THR A 317 20.90 1.73 1.13
C THR A 317 20.81 1.38 2.61
N LEU A 318 20.09 0.31 2.93
CA LEU A 318 20.15 -0.28 4.26
C LEU A 318 21.49 -1.01 4.38
N PRO A 319 22.19 -0.93 5.54
CA PRO A 319 23.35 -1.77 5.79
C PRO A 319 22.96 -3.24 5.62
N THR A 320 23.67 -3.96 4.77
CA THR A 320 23.41 -5.37 4.48
C THR A 320 23.84 -6.29 5.62
N ASN A 321 24.51 -5.77 6.63
CA ASN A 321 24.96 -6.52 7.79
C ASN A 321 24.18 -6.06 9.03
N ARG A 322 23.15 -6.79 9.38
CA ARG A 322 22.81 -7.02 10.78
C ARG A 322 23.50 -8.30 11.22
N GLU A 323 24.79 -8.22 11.42
CA GLU A 323 25.43 -9.03 12.44
C GLU A 323 25.04 -8.40 13.79
N VAL A 324 24.21 -9.05 14.52
CA VAL A 324 24.28 -9.55 15.89
C VAL A 324 22.93 -10.23 16.19
#